data_a4f1c75f49bfa0fe4037bc8634d8389f
#
_entry.id   a4f1c75f49bfa0fe4037bc8634d8389f
#
_cell.length_a   1.000
_cell.length_b   1.000
_cell.length_c   1.000
_cell.angle_alpha   90.00
_cell.angle_beta   90.00
_cell.angle_gamma   90.00
#
_symmetry.space_group_name_H-M   'P 1'
#
loop_
_entity.id
_entity.type
_entity.pdbx_description
1 polymer ?
#
loop_
_entity_poly.entity_id
_entity_poly.type
_entity_poly.pdbx_seq_one_letter_code
_entity_poly.pdbx_strand_id
1 'polypeptide(L)'
;ADENLIDKDLEDNIELAKKVIKSVRNLRVKLKLPNKQPLNSVKIITKDKEIEEKLNVISDLIKNEVNVKEVLFNFDVDNWINYEFKPNFKVLGPKLGEQINVLSEYLKNVDENISNDILQGNGVVIDDIKVSSGEIDIILNKKEDNENQDIVDDFSLYLDTSLDENLIMERFSRELVSSIQKLR
;
A
#
# COMPACT_ATOMS: atom_id res chain seq x y z
N ALA A 1 -26.92 -19.34 -0.34
CA ALA A 1 -26.81 -17.88 -0.43
C ALA A 1 -27.19 -17.50 -1.87
N ASP A 2 -27.96 -16.46 -2.03
CA ASP A 2 -28.41 -15.99 -3.35
C ASP A 2 -27.25 -15.20 -3.99
N GLU A 3 -26.62 -15.79 -5.02
CA GLU A 3 -25.44 -15.21 -5.69
C GLU A 3 -25.75 -13.84 -6.34
N ASN A 4 -27.04 -13.52 -6.56
CA ASN A 4 -27.47 -12.23 -7.10
C ASN A 4 -27.43 -11.07 -6.06
N LEU A 5 -27.16 -11.36 -4.79
CA LEU A 5 -27.02 -10.36 -3.72
C LEU A 5 -25.55 -10.02 -3.42
N ILE A 6 -24.59 -10.61 -4.14
CA ILE A 6 -23.16 -10.36 -3.96
C ILE A 6 -22.78 -9.16 -4.82
N ASP A 7 -22.49 -8.05 -4.16
CA ASP A 7 -21.88 -6.87 -4.77
C ASP A 7 -20.35 -7.06 -4.78
N LYS A 8 -19.83 -7.53 -5.91
CA LYS A 8 -18.39 -7.80 -6.06
C LYS A 8 -17.54 -6.54 -5.89
N ASP A 9 -18.01 -5.41 -6.38
CA ASP A 9 -17.28 -4.15 -6.27
C ASP A 9 -17.16 -3.72 -4.79
N LEU A 10 -18.21 -3.92 -4.02
CA LEU A 10 -18.17 -3.67 -2.58
C LEU A 10 -17.25 -4.65 -1.85
N GLU A 11 -17.26 -5.94 -2.23
CA GLU A 11 -16.34 -6.94 -1.65
C GLU A 11 -14.89 -6.58 -1.91
N ASP A 12 -14.54 -6.21 -3.16
CA ASP A 12 -13.19 -5.80 -3.54
C ASP A 12 -12.74 -4.54 -2.78
N ASN A 13 -13.64 -3.55 -2.63
CA ASN A 13 -13.37 -2.34 -1.85
C ASN A 13 -13.10 -2.68 -0.37
N ILE A 14 -13.90 -3.57 0.21
CA ILE A 14 -13.72 -4.01 1.60
C ILE A 14 -12.41 -4.77 1.79
N GLU A 15 -12.04 -5.67 0.85
CA GLU A 15 -10.77 -6.39 0.93
C GLU A 15 -9.58 -5.42 0.85
N LEU A 16 -9.65 -4.41 -0.02
CA LEU A 16 -8.63 -3.36 -0.10
C LEU A 16 -8.56 -2.56 1.20
N ALA A 17 -9.70 -2.17 1.77
CA ALA A 17 -9.74 -1.48 3.06
C ALA A 17 -9.16 -2.31 4.20
N LYS A 18 -9.42 -3.62 4.24
CA LYS A 18 -8.83 -4.52 5.25
C LYS A 18 -7.29 -4.50 5.19
N LYS A 19 -6.71 -4.47 3.98
CA LYS A 19 -5.25 -4.35 3.80
C LYS A 19 -4.73 -3.04 4.38
N VAL A 20 -5.39 -1.91 4.06
CA VAL A 20 -5.05 -0.59 4.60
C VAL A 20 -5.14 -0.59 6.13
N ILE A 21 -6.27 -1.02 6.69
CA ILE A 21 -6.52 -1.06 8.14
C ILE A 21 -5.47 -1.93 8.85
N LYS A 22 -5.16 -3.10 8.30
CA LYS A 22 -4.15 -4.01 8.86
C LYS A 22 -2.78 -3.36 8.89
N SER A 23 -2.36 -2.74 7.79
CA SER A 23 -1.07 -2.07 7.69
C SER A 23 -0.97 -0.89 8.67
N VAL A 24 -1.99 -0.02 8.75
CA VAL A 24 -2.02 1.09 9.70
C VAL A 24 -1.96 0.60 11.15
N ARG A 25 -2.67 -0.49 11.49
CA ARG A 25 -2.59 -1.08 12.83
C ARG A 25 -1.19 -1.63 13.14
N ASN A 26 -0.54 -2.25 12.16
CA ASN A 26 0.84 -2.72 12.30
C ASN A 26 1.81 -1.54 12.53
N LEU A 27 1.66 -0.46 11.77
CA LEU A 27 2.44 0.77 11.97
C LEU A 27 2.22 1.34 13.38
N ARG A 28 0.99 1.41 13.86
CA ARG A 28 0.69 1.86 15.23
C ARG A 28 1.39 1.00 16.29
N VAL A 29 1.39 -0.32 16.12
CA VAL A 29 2.10 -1.23 17.04
C VAL A 29 3.62 -0.98 17.00
N LYS A 30 4.19 -0.89 15.79
CA LYS A 30 5.63 -0.63 15.59
C LYS A 30 6.05 0.68 16.24
N LEU A 31 5.24 1.73 16.07
CA LEU A 31 5.49 3.09 16.57
C LEU A 31 5.02 3.28 18.03
N LYS A 32 4.50 2.24 18.69
CA LYS A 32 3.96 2.28 20.06
C LYS A 32 2.85 3.33 20.24
N LEU A 33 2.04 3.54 19.22
CA LEU A 33 0.93 4.48 19.23
C LEU A 33 -0.36 3.78 19.68
N PRO A 34 -1.00 4.21 20.78
CA PRO A 34 -2.27 3.62 21.21
C PRO A 34 -3.39 3.81 20.16
N ASN A 35 -4.22 2.80 19.97
CA ASN A 35 -5.37 2.91 19.05
C ASN A 35 -6.35 4.03 19.43
N LYS A 36 -6.42 4.38 20.72
CA LYS A 36 -7.23 5.50 21.22
C LYS A 36 -6.68 6.89 20.89
N GLN A 37 -5.40 6.99 20.50
CA GLN A 37 -4.80 8.24 20.06
C GLN A 37 -5.30 8.55 18.64
N PRO A 38 -6.12 9.60 18.44
CA PRO A 38 -6.44 10.04 17.08
C PRO A 38 -5.19 10.62 16.42
N LEU A 39 -5.04 10.38 15.12
CA LEU A 39 -3.97 10.94 14.29
C LEU A 39 -4.56 11.80 13.18
N ASN A 40 -3.77 12.66 12.58
CA ASN A 40 -4.23 13.56 11.53
C ASN A 40 -4.65 12.78 10.28
N SER A 41 -3.75 12.02 9.72
CA SER A 41 -4.04 11.36 8.44
C SER A 41 -3.28 10.06 8.22
N VAL A 42 -3.82 9.24 7.34
CA VAL A 42 -3.09 8.23 6.60
C VAL A 42 -3.04 8.65 5.14
N LYS A 43 -1.85 8.62 4.56
CA LYS A 43 -1.62 8.93 3.16
C LYS A 43 -1.39 7.65 2.38
N ILE A 44 -2.19 7.44 1.33
CA ILE A 44 -2.08 6.31 0.40
C ILE A 44 -1.32 6.80 -0.82
N ILE A 45 -0.20 6.14 -1.13
CA ILE A 45 0.74 6.54 -2.16
C ILE A 45 0.64 5.49 -3.28
N THR A 46 0.05 5.89 -4.41
CA THR A 46 -0.22 5.00 -5.54
C THR A 46 -0.29 5.79 -6.84
N LYS A 47 0.09 5.17 -7.96
CA LYS A 47 -0.18 5.69 -9.32
C LYS A 47 -1.54 5.23 -9.85
N ASP A 48 -2.17 4.27 -9.18
CA ASP A 48 -3.42 3.65 -9.62
C ASP A 48 -4.63 4.45 -9.09
N LYS A 49 -5.36 5.06 -10.02
CA LYS A 49 -6.61 5.80 -9.73
C LYS A 49 -7.75 4.88 -9.29
N GLU A 50 -7.74 3.61 -9.71
CA GLU A 50 -8.77 2.66 -9.30
C GLU A 50 -8.69 2.39 -7.81
N ILE A 51 -7.49 2.33 -7.22
CA ILE A 51 -7.27 2.23 -5.78
C ILE A 51 -7.87 3.46 -5.06
N GLU A 52 -7.65 4.67 -5.59
CA GLU A 52 -8.24 5.89 -5.03
C GLU A 52 -9.77 5.82 -5.04
N GLU A 53 -10.37 5.52 -6.19
CA GLU A 53 -11.82 5.46 -6.36
C GLU A 53 -12.45 4.45 -5.40
N LYS A 54 -11.91 3.23 -5.33
CA LYS A 54 -12.37 2.16 -4.44
C LYS A 54 -12.28 2.55 -2.96
N LEU A 55 -11.16 3.13 -2.54
CA LEU A 55 -10.96 3.49 -1.13
C LEU A 55 -11.71 4.76 -0.73
N ASN A 56 -11.98 5.69 -1.65
CA ASN A 56 -12.79 6.87 -1.37
C ASN A 56 -14.21 6.50 -0.97
N VAL A 57 -14.82 5.51 -1.64
CA VAL A 57 -16.19 5.04 -1.33
C VAL A 57 -16.31 4.60 0.13
N ILE A 58 -15.26 4.05 0.70
CA ILE A 58 -15.25 3.48 2.06
C ILE A 58 -14.29 4.21 2.99
N SER A 59 -13.89 5.44 2.64
CA SER A 59 -12.92 6.22 3.42
C SER A 59 -13.36 6.47 4.86
N ASP A 60 -14.65 6.67 5.12
CA ASP A 60 -15.18 6.87 6.46
C ASP A 60 -15.05 5.61 7.34
N LEU A 61 -15.20 4.42 6.74
CA LEU A 61 -14.93 3.16 7.43
C LEU A 61 -13.46 3.10 7.85
N ILE A 62 -12.55 3.39 6.93
CA ILE A 62 -11.11 3.37 7.22
C ILE A 62 -10.77 4.37 8.32
N LYS A 63 -11.24 5.64 8.22
CA LYS A 63 -11.01 6.67 9.24
C LYS A 63 -11.42 6.22 10.64
N ASN A 64 -12.61 5.64 10.75
CA ASN A 64 -13.14 5.17 12.02
C ASN A 64 -12.35 3.98 12.58
N GLU A 65 -12.02 3.00 11.73
CA GLU A 65 -11.34 1.77 12.14
C GLU A 65 -9.88 1.99 12.59
N VAL A 66 -9.19 2.96 11.98
CA VAL A 66 -7.80 3.27 12.32
C VAL A 66 -7.63 4.57 13.12
N ASN A 67 -8.74 5.25 13.45
CA ASN A 67 -8.78 6.47 14.25
C ASN A 67 -7.87 7.58 13.69
N VAL A 68 -8.09 7.93 12.42
CA VAL A 68 -7.47 9.07 11.74
C VAL A 68 -8.54 10.07 11.31
N LYS A 69 -8.19 11.33 11.15
CA LYS A 69 -9.11 12.38 10.69
C LYS A 69 -9.33 12.31 9.18
N GLU A 70 -8.28 12.01 8.44
CA GLU A 70 -8.30 12.05 6.98
C GLU A 70 -7.62 10.83 6.36
N VAL A 71 -8.13 10.42 5.20
CA VAL A 71 -7.47 9.53 4.25
C VAL A 71 -7.09 10.37 3.05
N LEU A 72 -5.81 10.48 2.78
CA LEU A 72 -5.25 11.30 1.71
C LEU A 72 -4.63 10.41 0.64
N PHE A 73 -4.65 10.87 -0.62
CA PHE A 73 -4.02 10.17 -1.73
C PHE A 73 -2.86 10.99 -2.28
N ASN A 74 -1.77 10.31 -2.63
CA ASN A 74 -0.60 10.93 -3.23
C ASN A 74 -0.17 10.11 -4.45
N PHE A 75 -0.12 10.76 -5.60
CA PHE A 75 0.27 10.16 -6.87
C PHE A 75 1.76 10.38 -7.22
N ASP A 76 2.47 11.16 -6.42
CA ASP A 76 3.92 11.34 -6.54
C ASP A 76 4.66 10.17 -5.88
N VAL A 77 4.55 9.01 -6.51
CA VAL A 77 5.07 7.75 -5.99
C VAL A 77 6.59 7.73 -5.99
N ASP A 78 7.21 8.39 -6.98
CA ASP A 78 8.64 8.30 -7.20
C ASP A 78 9.48 8.91 -6.06
N ASN A 79 8.88 9.74 -5.22
CA ASN A 79 9.51 10.25 -3.99
C ASN A 79 9.40 9.29 -2.79
N TRP A 80 8.60 8.24 -2.89
CA TRP A 80 8.29 7.36 -1.76
C TRP A 80 8.71 5.91 -1.97
N ILE A 81 8.73 5.46 -3.23
CA ILE A 81 8.88 4.06 -3.59
C ILE A 81 9.96 3.91 -4.66
N ASN A 82 10.78 2.89 -4.53
CA ASN A 82 11.61 2.36 -5.60
C ASN A 82 11.01 1.03 -6.07
N TYR A 83 10.99 0.84 -7.37
CA TYR A 83 10.59 -0.43 -7.98
C TYR A 83 11.83 -1.30 -8.22
N GLU A 84 11.73 -2.56 -7.85
CA GLU A 84 12.69 -3.58 -8.18
C GLU A 84 12.00 -4.63 -9.06
N PHE A 85 12.60 -4.95 -10.19
CA PHE A 85 12.05 -5.90 -11.14
C PHE A 85 12.86 -7.19 -11.10
N LYS A 86 12.15 -8.32 -10.99
CA LYS A 86 12.76 -9.65 -11.01
C LYS A 86 12.07 -10.57 -12.00
N PRO A 87 12.78 -11.46 -12.68
CA PRO A 87 12.13 -12.47 -13.50
C PRO A 87 11.32 -13.42 -12.61
N ASN A 88 10.12 -13.77 -13.02
CA ASN A 88 9.36 -14.82 -12.35
C ASN A 88 10.00 -16.17 -12.65
N PHE A 89 10.83 -16.65 -11.76
CA PHE A 89 11.61 -17.87 -11.93
C PHE A 89 10.74 -19.12 -12.12
N LYS A 90 9.53 -19.15 -11.58
CA LYS A 90 8.61 -20.26 -11.73
C LYS A 90 8.12 -20.40 -13.17
N VAL A 91 7.88 -19.28 -13.82
CA VAL A 91 7.37 -19.22 -15.19
C VAL A 91 8.49 -19.25 -16.22
N LEU A 92 9.53 -18.46 -15.99
CA LEU A 92 10.61 -18.26 -16.95
C LEU A 92 11.75 -19.28 -16.83
N GLY A 93 11.94 -19.89 -15.65
CA GLY A 93 12.98 -20.91 -15.46
C GLY A 93 12.95 -22.04 -16.47
N PRO A 94 11.77 -22.69 -16.67
CA PRO A 94 11.63 -23.76 -17.69
C PRO A 94 11.80 -23.27 -19.14
N LYS A 95 11.52 -21.97 -19.41
CA LYS A 95 11.60 -21.40 -20.77
C LYS A 95 13.00 -20.95 -21.14
N LEU A 96 13.73 -20.32 -20.22
CA LEU A 96 14.99 -19.61 -20.48
C LEU A 96 16.23 -20.35 -19.99
N GLY A 97 16.09 -21.28 -19.04
CA GLY A 97 17.23 -21.96 -18.46
C GLY A 97 18.28 -20.99 -17.93
N GLU A 98 19.54 -21.09 -18.40
CA GLU A 98 20.63 -20.22 -17.95
C GLU A 98 20.48 -18.75 -18.40
N GLN A 99 19.72 -18.49 -19.46
CA GLN A 99 19.47 -17.12 -19.96
C GLN A 99 18.67 -16.26 -18.97
N ILE A 100 18.01 -16.87 -17.97
CA ILE A 100 17.30 -16.16 -16.92
C ILE A 100 18.24 -15.24 -16.11
N ASN A 101 19.53 -15.58 -16.01
CA ASN A 101 20.53 -14.77 -15.33
C ASN A 101 20.78 -13.45 -16.10
N VAL A 102 20.83 -13.51 -17.43
CA VAL A 102 20.98 -12.33 -18.30
C VAL A 102 19.78 -11.40 -18.10
N LEU A 103 18.58 -11.95 -18.13
CA LEU A 103 17.35 -11.20 -17.85
C LEU A 103 17.37 -10.58 -16.45
N SER A 104 17.82 -11.32 -15.43
CA SER A 104 17.90 -10.84 -14.06
C SER A 104 18.85 -9.64 -13.91
N GLU A 105 20.02 -9.71 -14.56
CA GLU A 105 20.98 -8.59 -14.56
C GLU A 105 20.46 -7.38 -15.33
N TYR A 106 19.76 -7.59 -16.43
CA TYR A 106 19.13 -6.52 -17.19
C TYR A 106 18.05 -5.81 -16.34
N LEU A 107 17.15 -6.57 -15.70
CA LEU A 107 16.05 -6.03 -14.91
C LEU A 107 16.53 -5.26 -13.66
N LYS A 108 17.73 -5.52 -13.15
CA LYS A 108 18.33 -4.73 -12.05
C LYS A 108 18.76 -3.33 -12.48
N ASN A 109 19.04 -3.13 -13.78
CA ASN A 109 19.64 -1.92 -14.32
C ASN A 109 18.76 -1.24 -15.37
N VAL A 110 17.43 -1.48 -15.32
CA VAL A 110 16.49 -0.82 -16.23
C VAL A 110 16.44 0.68 -16.01
N ASP A 111 16.36 1.43 -17.10
CA ASP A 111 16.15 2.87 -17.04
C ASP A 111 14.67 3.21 -16.72
N GLU A 112 14.41 4.50 -16.53
CA GLU A 112 13.07 4.99 -16.18
C GLU A 112 12.03 4.69 -17.27
N ASN A 113 12.40 4.71 -18.55
CA ASN A 113 11.48 4.44 -19.65
C ASN A 113 11.04 2.97 -19.63
N ILE A 114 12.00 2.06 -19.51
CA ILE A 114 11.73 0.62 -19.43
C ILE A 114 10.94 0.28 -18.15
N SER A 115 11.29 0.93 -17.04
CA SER A 115 10.54 0.80 -15.78
C SER A 115 9.07 1.20 -15.97
N ASN A 116 8.81 2.33 -16.60
CA ASN A 116 7.45 2.79 -16.87
C ASN A 116 6.72 1.85 -17.84
N ASP A 117 7.38 1.33 -18.85
CA ASP A 117 6.80 0.36 -19.78
C ASP A 117 6.36 -0.92 -19.06
N ILE A 118 7.21 -1.46 -18.18
CA ILE A 118 6.86 -2.63 -17.37
C ILE A 118 5.65 -2.34 -16.45
N LEU A 119 5.63 -1.18 -15.79
CA LEU A 119 4.53 -0.76 -14.91
C LEU A 119 3.22 -0.53 -15.66
N GLN A 120 3.27 -0.15 -16.94
CA GLN A 120 2.10 -0.02 -17.81
C GLN A 120 1.61 -1.35 -18.40
N GLY A 121 2.23 -2.47 -18.02
CA GLY A 121 1.85 -3.79 -18.51
C GLY A 121 2.52 -4.20 -19.82
N ASN A 122 3.47 -3.42 -20.31
CA ASN A 122 4.28 -3.79 -21.46
C ASN A 122 5.35 -4.80 -21.06
N GLY A 123 5.74 -5.64 -22.03
CA GLY A 123 6.86 -6.56 -21.84
C GLY A 123 8.20 -5.92 -22.21
N VAL A 124 9.27 -6.66 -21.99
CA VAL A 124 10.63 -6.27 -22.41
C VAL A 124 11.16 -7.24 -23.46
N VAL A 125 12.04 -6.74 -24.31
CA VAL A 125 12.76 -7.55 -25.31
C VAL A 125 14.25 -7.39 -25.05
N ILE A 126 14.95 -8.51 -24.85
CA ILE A 126 16.39 -8.56 -24.55
C ILE A 126 16.98 -9.68 -25.40
N ASP A 127 17.95 -9.38 -26.26
CA ASP A 127 18.64 -10.37 -27.10
C ASP A 127 17.69 -11.41 -27.72
N ASP A 128 16.61 -10.92 -28.40
CA ASP A 128 15.54 -11.72 -28.99
C ASP A 128 14.62 -12.48 -28.01
N ILE A 129 14.84 -12.35 -26.70
CA ILE A 129 13.96 -12.90 -25.68
C ILE A 129 12.82 -11.90 -25.42
N LYS A 130 11.59 -12.33 -25.69
CA LYS A 130 10.39 -11.56 -25.37
C LYS A 130 9.85 -12.04 -24.01
N VAL A 131 9.75 -11.11 -23.07
CA VAL A 131 9.21 -11.35 -21.75
C VAL A 131 8.00 -10.43 -21.55
N SER A 132 6.86 -11.01 -21.23
CA SER A 132 5.65 -10.23 -20.92
C SER A 132 5.72 -9.66 -19.50
N SER A 133 4.99 -8.58 -19.24
CA SER A 133 4.93 -7.98 -17.90
C SER A 133 4.46 -8.95 -16.82
N GLY A 134 3.53 -9.86 -17.12
CA GLY A 134 3.06 -10.90 -16.20
C GLY A 134 4.10 -11.98 -15.85
N GLU A 135 5.27 -11.98 -16.54
CA GLU A 135 6.41 -12.85 -16.27
C GLU A 135 7.51 -12.14 -15.47
N ILE A 136 7.28 -10.88 -15.08
CA ILE A 136 8.18 -10.04 -14.28
C ILE A 136 7.50 -9.78 -12.94
N ASP A 137 8.16 -10.14 -11.85
CA ASP A 137 7.73 -9.80 -10.50
C ASP A 137 8.15 -8.34 -10.20
N ILE A 138 7.18 -7.50 -9.86
CA ILE A 138 7.40 -6.10 -9.48
C ILE A 138 7.40 -6.03 -7.95
N ILE A 139 8.50 -5.60 -7.37
CA ILE A 139 8.68 -5.47 -5.93
C ILE A 139 8.79 -4.00 -5.58
N LEU A 140 7.94 -3.55 -4.67
CA LEU A 140 7.97 -2.20 -4.15
C LEU A 140 8.89 -2.17 -2.92
N ASN A 141 9.81 -1.22 -2.90
CA ASN A 141 10.69 -0.94 -1.77
C ASN A 141 10.54 0.51 -1.35
N LYS A 142 10.67 0.79 -0.06
CA LYS A 142 10.70 2.18 0.42
C LYS A 142 11.94 2.87 -0.14
N LYS A 143 11.79 4.12 -0.57
CA LYS A 143 12.91 4.91 -1.06
C LYS A 143 13.84 5.32 0.08
N GLU A 144 13.27 5.62 1.23
CA GLU A 144 13.97 5.95 2.46
C GLU A 144 13.49 5.03 3.59
N ASP A 145 14.35 4.75 4.56
CA ASP A 145 13.94 3.99 5.75
C ASP A 145 13.08 4.87 6.67
N ASN A 146 11.81 4.94 6.32
CA ASN A 146 10.81 5.70 7.07
C ASN A 146 9.95 4.74 7.90
N GLU A 147 10.03 4.87 9.22
CA GLU A 147 9.30 4.00 10.15
C GLU A 147 7.78 4.20 10.07
N ASN A 148 7.32 5.38 9.64
CA ASN A 148 5.90 5.72 9.48
C ASN A 148 5.31 5.21 8.18
N GLN A 149 6.12 4.61 7.32
CA GLN A 149 5.72 4.08 6.02
C GLN A 149 5.65 2.56 6.04
N ASP A 150 4.68 2.00 5.31
CA ASP A 150 4.56 0.57 5.03
C ASP A 150 4.24 0.35 3.56
N ILE A 151 4.63 -0.81 3.04
CA ILE A 151 4.31 -1.25 1.68
C ILE A 151 3.18 -2.28 1.77
N VAL A 152 2.15 -2.08 0.96
CA VAL A 152 0.97 -2.94 0.92
C VAL A 152 0.72 -3.32 -0.54
N ASP A 153 1.08 -4.55 -0.90
CA ASP A 153 0.96 -5.05 -2.28
C ASP A 153 1.47 -4.03 -3.32
N ASP A 154 0.57 -3.35 -4.03
CA ASP A 154 0.88 -2.46 -5.15
C ASP A 154 0.91 -0.96 -4.78
N PHE A 155 0.79 -0.62 -3.50
CA PHE A 155 0.82 0.76 -3.02
C PHE A 155 1.57 0.90 -1.70
N SER A 156 1.83 2.12 -1.27
CA SER A 156 2.45 2.40 0.01
C SER A 156 1.53 3.24 0.89
N LEU A 157 1.71 3.11 2.20
CA LEU A 157 1.01 3.91 3.20
C LEU A 157 2.01 4.72 4.01
N TYR A 158 1.65 5.95 4.31
CA TYR A 158 2.36 6.78 5.26
C TYR A 158 1.40 7.25 6.35
N LEU A 159 1.74 6.99 7.60
CA LEU A 159 0.96 7.39 8.77
C LEU A 159 1.53 8.68 9.34
N ASP A 160 0.74 9.75 9.32
CA ASP A 160 1.11 11.01 9.97
C ASP A 160 0.98 10.87 11.50
N THR A 161 2.12 10.87 12.16
CA THR A 161 2.22 10.69 13.61
C THR A 161 2.40 12.01 14.36
N SER A 162 2.37 13.14 13.66
CA SER A 162 2.41 14.46 14.29
C SER A 162 1.16 14.66 15.15
N LEU A 163 1.35 15.17 16.35
CA LEU A 163 0.28 15.44 17.30
C LEU A 163 0.18 16.94 17.55
N ASP A 164 -1.00 17.47 17.32
CA ASP A 164 -1.36 18.83 17.77
C ASP A 164 -2.11 18.79 19.12
N GLU A 165 -2.35 19.96 19.68
CA GLU A 165 -3.05 20.10 20.96
C GLU A 165 -4.47 19.52 20.91
N ASN A 166 -5.17 19.65 19.79
CA ASN A 166 -6.54 19.15 19.62
C ASN A 166 -6.59 17.62 19.68
N LEU A 167 -5.67 16.95 18.99
CA LEU A 167 -5.58 15.48 18.99
C LEU A 167 -5.22 14.93 20.37
N ILE A 168 -4.36 15.64 21.11
CA ILE A 168 -3.99 15.30 22.47
C ILE A 168 -5.20 15.47 23.40
N MET A 169 -5.89 16.60 23.33
CA MET A 169 -7.08 16.88 24.14
C MET A 169 -8.23 15.92 23.84
N GLU A 170 -8.44 15.56 22.58
CA GLU A 170 -9.43 14.56 22.19
C GLU A 170 -9.17 13.20 22.82
N ARG A 171 -7.91 12.76 22.82
CA ARG A 171 -7.52 11.52 23.52
C ARG A 171 -7.85 11.60 25.00
N PHE A 172 -7.44 12.67 25.68
CA PHE A 172 -7.71 12.83 27.12
C PHE A 172 -9.20 12.83 27.44
N SER A 173 -9.99 13.51 26.60
CA SER A 173 -11.47 13.54 26.75
C SER A 173 -12.05 12.13 26.65
N ARG A 174 -11.62 11.33 25.69
CA ARG A 174 -12.08 9.95 25.52
C ARG A 174 -11.65 9.04 26.66
N GLU A 175 -10.43 9.22 27.16
CA GLU A 175 -9.92 8.46 28.33
C GLU A 175 -10.72 8.82 29.61
N LEU A 176 -11.03 10.10 29.80
CA LEU A 176 -11.83 10.56 30.92
C LEU A 176 -13.24 9.97 30.89
N VAL A 177 -13.94 10.04 29.74
CA VAL A 177 -15.27 9.46 29.56
C VAL A 177 -15.23 7.95 29.85
N SER A 178 -14.25 7.24 29.29
CA SER A 178 -14.08 5.80 29.53
C SER A 178 -13.86 5.46 31.00
N SER A 179 -13.09 6.29 31.71
CA SER A 179 -12.82 6.11 33.15
C SER A 179 -14.06 6.35 33.99
N ILE A 180 -14.85 7.38 33.67
CA ILE A 180 -16.13 7.70 34.36
C ILE A 180 -17.14 6.54 34.13
N GLN A 181 -17.22 6.02 32.92
CA GLN A 181 -18.13 4.90 32.61
C GLN A 181 -17.77 3.61 33.35
N LYS A 182 -16.50 3.37 33.62
CA LYS A 182 -16.04 2.21 34.42
C LYS A 182 -16.32 2.34 35.90
N LEU A 183 -16.54 3.54 36.41
CA LEU A 183 -16.85 3.81 37.81
C LEU A 183 -18.36 3.75 38.10
N ARG A 184 -19.19 3.58 37.09
CA ARG A 184 -20.64 3.38 37.18
C ARG A 184 -20.98 1.91 37.26
#